data_be3b361bf806e63c0f140926daceecaf
#
_entry.id   be3b361bf806e63c0f140926daceecaf
#
_cell.length_a   1.000
_cell.length_b   1.000
_cell.length_c   1.000
_cell.angle_alpha   90.00
_cell.angle_beta   90.00
_cell.angle_gamma   90.00
#
_symmetry.space_group_name_H-M   'P 1'
#
loop_
_entity.id
_entity.type
_entity.pdbx_description
1 polymer ?
#
loop_
_entity_poly.entity_id
_entity_poly.type
_entity_poly.pdbx_seq_one_letter_code
_entity_poly.pdbx_strand_id
1 'polypeptide(L)'
;LEAADRGVKVQILVDGLYGTLHMQGNPIFYAAGTNPNIEIKFYNIPNPLKPWTINGRMHDKYLLIDDKLLLLGGRNTFDYFLGEYNLRNLSYDRDVMIYNTKHGQEEAWSSSVLSEADEYFEAMWQSRYCKTVFNAPSASMKKKLPAARAELASITKP
;
A
#
# COMPACT_ATOMS: atom_id res chain seq x y z
N LEU A 1 -8.30 -7.43 -2.67
CA LEU A 1 -9.76 -7.31 -2.79
C LEU A 1 -10.49 -8.25 -1.85
N GLU A 2 -10.22 -9.55 -1.84
CA GLU A 2 -10.96 -10.53 -1.03
C GLU A 2 -11.06 -10.18 0.46
N ALA A 3 -9.99 -9.68 1.07
CA ALA A 3 -10.02 -9.22 2.45
C ALA A 3 -10.98 -8.04 2.62
N ALA A 4 -10.90 -7.05 1.73
CA ALA A 4 -11.76 -5.88 1.73
C ALA A 4 -13.24 -6.26 1.49
N ASP A 5 -13.51 -7.21 0.60
CA ASP A 5 -14.85 -7.72 0.32
C ASP A 5 -15.46 -8.47 1.52
N ARG A 6 -14.61 -9.00 2.42
CA ARG A 6 -15.04 -9.55 3.71
C ARG A 6 -15.19 -8.50 4.82
N GLY A 7 -14.97 -7.22 4.51
CA GLY A 7 -15.11 -6.12 5.47
C GLY A 7 -13.82 -5.67 6.17
N VAL A 8 -12.65 -6.23 5.79
CA VAL A 8 -11.37 -5.78 6.32
C VAL A 8 -11.04 -4.39 5.77
N LYS A 9 -10.69 -3.47 6.62
CA LYS A 9 -10.18 -2.15 6.21
C LYS A 9 -8.75 -2.28 5.74
N VAL A 10 -8.47 -1.77 4.55
CA VAL A 10 -7.15 -1.81 3.92
C VAL A 10 -6.70 -0.38 3.61
N GLN A 11 -5.59 0.02 4.20
CA GLN A 11 -4.96 1.32 3.99
C GLN A 11 -3.65 1.11 3.25
N ILE A 12 -3.46 1.82 2.14
CA ILE A 12 -2.27 1.68 1.29
C ILE A 12 -1.64 3.06 1.13
N LEU A 13 -0.43 3.23 1.68
CA LEU A 13 0.35 4.44 1.54
C LEU A 13 1.49 4.23 0.55
N VAL A 14 1.54 5.07 -0.47
CA VAL A 14 2.50 4.95 -1.58
C VAL A 14 3.26 6.25 -1.74
N ASP A 15 4.55 6.15 -2.06
CA ASP A 15 5.34 7.32 -2.47
C ASP A 15 4.67 8.08 -3.62
N GLY A 16 4.52 9.39 -3.47
CA GLY A 16 3.74 10.21 -4.39
C GLY A 16 4.34 10.33 -5.78
N LEU A 17 5.67 10.34 -5.91
CA LEU A 17 6.30 10.38 -7.24
C LEU A 17 6.11 9.05 -7.95
N TYR A 18 6.37 7.93 -7.27
CA TYR A 18 6.15 6.60 -7.83
C TYR A 18 4.69 6.39 -8.22
N GLY A 19 3.77 6.70 -7.32
CA GLY A 19 2.33 6.58 -7.57
C GLY A 19 1.85 7.41 -8.76
N THR A 20 2.35 8.63 -8.89
CA THR A 20 2.00 9.51 -10.02
C THR A 20 2.51 8.97 -11.35
N LEU A 21 3.72 8.43 -11.38
CA LEU A 21 4.34 7.95 -12.62
C LEU A 21 3.85 6.57 -13.05
N HIS A 22 3.55 5.67 -12.11
CA HIS A 22 3.30 4.25 -12.41
C HIS A 22 1.89 3.77 -12.13
N MET A 23 1.14 4.44 -11.25
CA MET A 23 -0.19 3.99 -10.85
C MET A 23 -1.31 4.86 -11.41
N GLN A 24 -1.05 6.15 -11.60
CA GLN A 24 -2.06 7.10 -12.04
C GLN A 24 -2.52 6.76 -13.48
N GLY A 25 -3.84 6.74 -13.68
CA GLY A 25 -4.43 6.40 -14.99
C GLY A 25 -4.64 4.90 -15.23
N ASN A 26 -4.11 4.02 -14.38
CA ASN A 26 -4.33 2.58 -14.48
C ASN A 26 -5.67 2.18 -13.84
N PRO A 27 -6.61 1.55 -14.59
CA PRO A 27 -7.94 1.18 -14.10
C PRO A 27 -7.94 0.23 -12.91
N ILE A 28 -6.90 -0.59 -12.75
CA ILE A 28 -6.78 -1.56 -11.66
C ILE A 28 -6.75 -0.86 -10.30
N PHE A 29 -5.97 0.23 -10.16
CA PHE A 29 -5.91 0.98 -8.91
C PHE A 29 -7.21 1.73 -8.62
N TYR A 30 -7.92 2.19 -9.65
CA TYR A 30 -9.25 2.74 -9.48
C TYR A 30 -10.29 1.67 -9.10
N ALA A 31 -10.16 0.46 -9.63
CA ALA A 31 -11.03 -0.65 -9.25
C ALA A 31 -10.85 -1.02 -7.76
N ALA A 32 -9.61 -1.00 -7.26
CA ALA A 32 -9.31 -1.16 -5.84
C ALA A 32 -9.80 0.03 -5.01
N GLY A 33 -9.42 1.26 -5.35
CA GLY A 33 -9.73 2.46 -4.58
C GLY A 33 -11.20 2.88 -4.58
N THR A 34 -12.06 2.26 -5.39
CA THR A 34 -13.52 2.39 -5.34
C THR A 34 -14.19 1.35 -4.43
N ASN A 35 -13.44 0.42 -3.85
CA ASN A 35 -13.96 -0.45 -2.80
C ASN A 35 -14.07 0.36 -1.49
N PRO A 36 -15.21 0.35 -0.78
CA PRO A 36 -15.41 1.16 0.41
C PRO A 36 -14.47 0.80 1.57
N ASN A 37 -13.88 -0.38 1.55
CA ASN A 37 -12.96 -0.86 2.56
C ASN A 37 -11.48 -0.70 2.16
N ILE A 38 -11.19 -0.08 1.01
CA ILE A 38 -9.81 0.19 0.56
C ILE A 38 -9.62 1.70 0.42
N GLU A 39 -8.63 2.23 1.11
CA GLU A 39 -8.19 3.61 0.91
C GLU A 39 -6.73 3.64 0.47
N ILE A 40 -6.44 4.36 -0.60
CA ILE A 40 -5.10 4.54 -1.14
C ILE A 40 -4.74 6.00 -1.03
N LYS A 41 -3.60 6.29 -0.40
CA LYS A 41 -3.04 7.64 -0.34
C LYS A 41 -1.66 7.69 -0.98
N PHE A 42 -1.37 8.83 -1.62
CA PHE A 42 -0.04 9.18 -2.08
C PHE A 42 0.59 10.15 -1.09
N TYR A 43 1.80 9.85 -0.67
CA TYR A 43 2.62 10.70 0.18
C TYR A 43 3.45 11.66 -0.67
N ASN A 44 3.35 12.95 -0.40
CA ASN A 44 4.13 14.03 -1.00
C ASN A 44 4.14 13.98 -2.55
N ILE A 45 2.97 14.13 -3.16
CA ILE A 45 2.85 14.22 -4.61
C ILE A 45 3.71 15.41 -5.11
N PRO A 46 4.59 15.21 -6.10
CA PRO A 46 5.45 16.25 -6.62
C PRO A 46 4.67 17.48 -7.08
N ASN A 47 5.15 18.66 -6.69
CA ASN A 47 4.60 19.93 -7.11
C ASN A 47 5.55 20.62 -8.11
N PRO A 48 5.15 20.79 -9.38
CA PRO A 48 6.01 21.43 -10.40
C PRO A 48 6.44 22.86 -10.03
N LEU A 49 5.61 23.57 -9.24
CA LEU A 49 5.92 24.93 -8.77
C LEU A 49 6.89 24.96 -7.59
N LYS A 50 7.14 23.78 -6.97
CA LYS A 50 8.03 23.62 -5.82
C LYS A 50 8.93 22.39 -6.05
N PRO A 51 9.87 22.44 -7.00
CA PRO A 51 10.63 21.26 -7.43
C PRO A 51 11.46 20.63 -6.30
N TRP A 52 11.84 21.38 -5.27
CA TRP A 52 12.54 20.85 -4.09
C TRP A 52 11.70 19.84 -3.27
N THR A 53 10.37 19.82 -3.44
CA THR A 53 9.51 18.85 -2.76
C THR A 53 9.71 17.42 -3.25
N ILE A 54 10.36 17.24 -4.41
CA ILE A 54 10.66 15.92 -4.97
C ILE A 54 11.61 15.09 -4.08
N ASN A 55 12.39 15.73 -3.22
CA ASN A 55 13.32 15.06 -2.32
C ASN A 55 12.64 14.44 -1.08
N GLY A 56 11.42 14.87 -0.77
CA GLY A 56 10.63 14.31 0.34
C GLY A 56 9.96 13.00 -0.04
N ARG A 57 10.77 11.94 -0.24
CA ARG A 57 10.31 10.62 -0.67
C ARG A 57 9.99 9.73 0.51
N MET A 58 8.98 8.89 0.37
CA MET A 58 8.73 7.78 1.29
C MET A 58 9.42 6.52 0.79
N HIS A 59 10.17 5.85 1.67
CA HIS A 59 10.93 4.66 1.27
C HIS A 59 10.66 3.44 2.15
N ASP A 60 9.70 3.55 3.05
CA ASP A 60 9.33 2.48 3.96
C ASP A 60 8.62 1.34 3.22
N LYS A 61 8.91 0.13 3.63
CA LYS A 61 8.34 -1.08 3.07
C LYS A 61 7.97 -2.01 4.21
N TYR A 62 6.71 -1.96 4.61
CA TYR A 62 6.19 -2.85 5.63
C TYR A 62 4.70 -3.14 5.40
N LEU A 63 4.25 -4.21 5.99
CA LEU A 63 2.86 -4.61 6.07
C LEU A 63 2.53 -4.84 7.54
N LEU A 64 1.53 -4.12 8.03
CA LEU A 64 0.98 -4.30 9.36
C LEU A 64 -0.40 -4.94 9.24
N ILE A 65 -0.65 -5.99 10.01
CA ILE A 65 -1.93 -6.69 10.04
C ILE A 65 -2.43 -6.71 11.48
N ASP A 66 -3.38 -5.84 11.75
CA ASP A 66 -4.00 -5.67 13.07
C ASP A 66 -2.93 -5.60 14.20
N ASP A 67 -3.23 -6.09 15.37
CA ASP A 67 -2.30 -6.26 16.49
C ASP A 67 -1.41 -7.52 16.38
N LYS A 68 -1.38 -8.15 15.22
CA LYS A 68 -0.93 -9.52 15.04
C LYS A 68 0.41 -9.67 14.37
N LEU A 69 0.64 -8.93 13.29
CA LEU A 69 1.79 -9.18 12.45
C LEU A 69 2.35 -7.89 11.84
N LEU A 70 3.67 -7.74 11.95
CA LEU A 70 4.44 -6.75 11.19
C LEU A 70 5.46 -7.47 10.31
N LEU A 71 5.39 -7.26 9.02
CA LEU A 71 6.42 -7.65 8.05
C LEU A 71 7.15 -6.39 7.60
N LEU A 72 8.45 -6.34 7.81
CA LEU A 72 9.30 -5.18 7.55
C LEU A 72 10.55 -5.59 6.77
N GLY A 73 10.91 -4.85 5.73
CA GLY A 73 12.12 -5.13 4.96
C GLY A 73 12.53 -4.05 3.99
N GLY A 74 13.56 -4.32 3.21
CA GLY A 74 14.05 -3.44 2.15
C GLY A 74 13.42 -3.72 0.79
N ARG A 75 12.68 -4.81 0.66
CA ARG A 75 12.15 -5.32 -0.60
C ARG A 75 11.05 -4.42 -1.18
N ASN A 76 11.26 -3.98 -2.41
CA ASN A 76 10.19 -3.35 -3.19
C ASN A 76 9.30 -4.42 -3.86
N THR A 77 8.11 -4.02 -4.27
CA THR A 77 7.16 -4.86 -5.01
C THR A 77 7.48 -4.91 -6.51
N PHE A 78 8.72 -5.21 -6.86
CA PHE A 78 9.15 -5.43 -8.24
C PHE A 78 9.50 -6.90 -8.46
N ASP A 79 9.25 -7.40 -9.67
CA ASP A 79 9.42 -8.79 -10.04
C ASP A 79 10.82 -9.35 -9.75
N TYR A 80 11.86 -8.57 -9.96
CA TYR A 80 13.23 -8.99 -9.68
C TYR A 80 13.55 -9.21 -8.19
N PHE A 81 12.72 -8.70 -7.26
CA PHE A 81 12.79 -9.03 -5.83
C PHE A 81 11.97 -10.26 -5.47
N LEU A 82 10.95 -10.61 -6.28
CA LEU A 82 10.03 -11.70 -6.01
C LEU A 82 10.49 -13.04 -6.59
N GLY A 83 11.54 -13.03 -7.41
CA GLY A 83 12.26 -14.24 -7.83
C GLY A 83 11.62 -15.07 -8.93
N GLU A 84 10.50 -14.62 -9.51
CA GLU A 84 9.77 -15.41 -10.51
C GLU A 84 10.20 -15.13 -11.96
N TYR A 85 10.87 -14.00 -12.21
CA TYR A 85 11.16 -13.52 -13.55
C TYR A 85 12.63 -13.20 -13.73
N ASN A 86 13.26 -13.84 -14.69
CA ASN A 86 14.59 -13.56 -15.22
C ASN A 86 15.76 -13.63 -14.22
N LEU A 87 16.34 -14.81 -14.10
CA LEU A 87 17.49 -15.14 -13.24
C LEU A 87 18.74 -14.25 -13.40
N ARG A 88 18.80 -13.39 -14.42
CA ARG A 88 19.97 -12.52 -14.65
C ARG A 88 20.01 -11.29 -13.76
N ASN A 89 18.88 -10.86 -13.20
CA ASN A 89 18.74 -9.62 -12.44
C ASN A 89 18.03 -9.82 -11.09
N LEU A 90 18.23 -10.97 -10.46
CA LEU A 90 17.66 -11.19 -9.12
C LEU A 90 18.36 -10.30 -8.09
N SER A 91 17.58 -9.60 -7.32
CA SER A 91 18.04 -8.89 -6.13
C SER A 91 17.55 -9.64 -4.90
N TYR A 92 18.50 -10.01 -4.04
CA TYR A 92 18.18 -10.69 -2.78
C TYR A 92 18.05 -9.66 -1.68
N ASP A 93 16.97 -9.73 -0.95
CA ASP A 93 16.73 -8.94 0.24
C ASP A 93 16.13 -9.84 1.32
N ARG A 94 16.11 -9.34 2.56
CA ARG A 94 15.57 -10.06 3.71
C ARG A 94 14.50 -9.23 4.37
N ASP A 95 13.38 -9.88 4.64
CA ASP A 95 12.31 -9.31 5.44
C ASP A 95 12.33 -9.91 6.84
N VAL A 96 11.95 -9.13 7.82
CA VAL A 96 11.75 -9.55 9.20
C VAL A 96 10.26 -9.63 9.45
N MET A 97 9.80 -10.77 9.94
CA MET A 97 8.42 -10.96 10.38
C MET A 97 8.37 -10.97 11.89
N ILE A 98 7.59 -10.07 12.45
CA ILE A 98 7.31 -9.99 13.88
C ILE A 98 5.87 -10.41 14.11
N TYR A 99 5.68 -11.46 14.87
CA TYR A 99 4.37 -12.01 15.19
C TYR A 99 4.07 -11.83 16.68
N ASN A 100 2.94 -11.17 16.97
CA ASN A 100 2.47 -11.02 18.34
C ASN A 100 1.71 -12.28 18.79
N THR A 101 2.36 -13.10 19.61
CA THR A 101 1.74 -14.32 20.15
C THR A 101 0.63 -14.05 21.16
N LYS A 102 0.52 -12.81 21.65
CA LYS A 102 -0.50 -12.35 22.59
C LYS A 102 -1.50 -11.38 21.94
N HIS A 103 -1.69 -11.50 20.62
CA HIS A 103 -2.67 -10.67 19.92
C HIS A 103 -4.07 -10.78 20.56
N GLY A 104 -4.83 -9.70 20.50
CA GLY A 104 -6.13 -9.58 21.18
C GLY A 104 -6.06 -9.24 22.66
N GLN A 105 -4.85 -9.01 23.22
CA GLN A 105 -4.68 -8.56 24.61
C GLN A 105 -4.16 -7.10 24.59
N GLU A 106 -4.92 -6.18 25.16
CA GLU A 106 -4.63 -4.74 25.14
C GLU A 106 -3.27 -4.39 25.73
N GLU A 107 -2.89 -4.99 26.87
CA GLU A 107 -1.59 -4.74 27.50
C GLU A 107 -0.43 -5.21 26.62
N ALA A 108 -0.61 -6.31 25.89
CA ALA A 108 0.40 -6.83 24.99
C ALA A 108 0.52 -5.97 23.73
N TRP A 109 -0.57 -5.36 23.29
CA TRP A 109 -0.57 -4.40 22.19
C TRP A 109 0.17 -3.13 22.56
N SER A 110 -0.25 -2.44 23.61
CA SER A 110 0.26 -1.11 23.99
C SER A 110 1.76 -1.08 24.31
N SER A 111 2.35 -2.22 24.64
CA SER A 111 3.80 -2.37 24.91
C SER A 111 4.57 -3.01 23.75
N SER A 112 3.94 -3.22 22.60
CA SER A 112 4.54 -3.93 21.47
C SER A 112 5.16 -2.99 20.44
N VAL A 113 6.16 -3.47 19.72
CA VAL A 113 6.71 -2.78 18.55
C VAL A 113 5.68 -2.63 17.42
N LEU A 114 4.61 -3.46 17.42
CA LEU A 114 3.52 -3.34 16.45
C LEU A 114 2.70 -2.08 16.71
N SER A 115 2.44 -1.71 17.97
CA SER A 115 1.73 -0.47 18.28
C SER A 115 2.55 0.77 17.92
N GLU A 116 3.86 0.74 18.13
CA GLU A 116 4.75 1.82 17.69
C GLU A 116 4.75 1.97 16.17
N ALA A 117 4.72 0.85 15.43
CA ALA A 117 4.63 0.85 13.98
C ALA A 117 3.27 1.37 13.47
N ASP A 118 2.19 1.06 14.18
CA ASP A 118 0.85 1.55 13.89
C ASP A 118 0.72 3.05 14.15
N GLU A 119 1.21 3.53 15.28
CA GLU A 119 1.28 4.96 15.61
C GLU A 119 2.09 5.75 14.55
N TYR A 120 3.22 5.19 14.12
CA TYR A 120 4.02 5.78 13.05
C TYR A 120 3.23 5.82 11.72
N PHE A 121 2.57 4.70 11.36
CA PHE A 121 1.74 4.65 10.16
C PHE A 121 0.61 5.69 10.20
N GLU A 122 -0.12 5.76 11.30
CA GLU A 122 -1.21 6.71 11.46
C GLU A 122 -0.73 8.17 11.42
N ALA A 123 0.41 8.48 12.04
CA ALA A 123 1.02 9.80 11.97
C ALA A 123 1.36 10.19 10.51
N MET A 124 1.91 9.27 9.74
CA MET A 124 2.16 9.46 8.31
C MET A 124 0.86 9.59 7.52
N TRP A 125 -0.10 8.70 7.77
CA TRP A 125 -1.39 8.65 7.10
C TRP A 125 -2.22 9.91 7.27
N GLN A 126 -2.19 10.52 8.46
CA GLN A 126 -2.89 11.77 8.78
C GLN A 126 -2.10 13.02 8.39
N SER A 127 -0.89 12.86 7.91
CA SER A 127 -0.05 14.02 7.59
C SER A 127 -0.64 14.84 6.43
N ARG A 128 -0.38 16.15 6.46
CA ARG A 128 -0.79 17.08 5.39
C ARG A 128 -0.20 16.75 4.01
N TYR A 129 0.80 15.88 3.97
CA TYR A 129 1.45 15.46 2.74
C TYR A 129 0.74 14.31 2.06
N CYS A 130 -0.18 13.63 2.75
CA CYS A 130 -0.95 12.52 2.21
C CYS A 130 -2.23 13.00 1.52
N LYS A 131 -2.51 12.41 0.36
CA LYS A 131 -3.74 12.69 -0.40
C LYS A 131 -4.38 11.39 -0.83
N THR A 132 -5.67 11.23 -0.54
CA THR A 132 -6.47 10.10 -1.03
C THR A 132 -6.58 10.16 -2.55
N VAL A 133 -6.38 9.03 -3.20
CA VAL A 133 -6.38 8.86 -4.64
C VAL A 133 -7.27 7.68 -5.06
N PHE A 134 -7.65 7.62 -6.33
CA PHE A 134 -8.43 6.54 -6.94
C PHE A 134 -9.89 6.38 -6.47
N ASN A 135 -10.36 7.17 -5.53
CA ASN A 135 -11.73 7.13 -5.00
C ASN A 135 -12.78 7.83 -5.89
N ALA A 136 -12.33 8.69 -6.83
CA ALA A 136 -13.20 9.49 -7.70
C ALA A 136 -12.84 9.31 -9.19
N PRO A 137 -13.19 8.17 -9.81
CA PRO A 137 -12.89 7.91 -11.21
C PRO A 137 -13.69 8.82 -12.14
N SER A 138 -13.04 9.31 -13.21
CA SER A 138 -13.69 10.05 -14.29
C SER A 138 -14.73 9.19 -15.02
N ALA A 139 -15.60 9.81 -15.82
CA ALA A 139 -16.60 9.07 -16.59
C ALA A 139 -15.99 8.04 -17.56
N SER A 140 -14.84 8.36 -18.17
CA SER A 140 -14.09 7.42 -19.02
C SER A 140 -13.49 6.28 -18.21
N MET A 141 -12.98 6.55 -17.00
CA MET A 141 -12.42 5.54 -16.11
C MET A 141 -13.50 4.60 -15.59
N LYS A 142 -14.69 5.11 -15.25
CA LYS A 142 -15.83 4.29 -14.79
C LYS A 142 -16.20 3.19 -15.78
N LYS A 143 -16.08 3.45 -17.08
CA LYS A 143 -16.34 2.44 -18.13
C LYS A 143 -15.35 1.29 -18.13
N LYS A 144 -14.14 1.49 -17.59
CA LYS A 144 -13.08 0.48 -17.53
C LYS A 144 -13.11 -0.36 -16.24
N LEU A 145 -13.81 0.10 -15.20
CA LEU A 145 -13.81 -0.56 -13.90
C LEU A 145 -14.31 -2.02 -13.93
N PRO A 146 -15.36 -2.41 -14.69
CA PRO A 146 -15.79 -3.80 -14.70
C PRO A 146 -14.70 -4.77 -15.19
N ALA A 147 -13.99 -4.42 -16.26
CA ALA A 147 -12.89 -5.22 -16.78
C ALA A 147 -11.71 -5.27 -15.80
N ALA A 148 -11.35 -4.13 -15.19
CA ALA A 148 -10.27 -4.06 -14.20
C ALA A 148 -10.58 -4.87 -12.92
N ARG A 149 -11.84 -4.90 -12.48
CA ARG A 149 -12.26 -5.75 -11.36
C ARG A 149 -12.18 -7.23 -11.68
N ALA A 150 -12.56 -7.63 -12.91
CA ALA A 150 -12.44 -9.01 -13.36
C ALA A 150 -10.97 -9.44 -13.44
N GLU A 151 -10.08 -8.56 -13.91
CA GLU A 151 -8.64 -8.78 -13.95
C GLU A 151 -8.07 -8.96 -12.53
N LEU A 152 -8.36 -8.05 -11.60
CA LEU A 152 -7.97 -8.17 -10.19
C LEU A 152 -8.44 -9.51 -9.57
N ALA A 153 -9.69 -9.89 -9.82
CA ALA A 153 -10.23 -11.14 -9.32
C ALA A 153 -9.54 -12.37 -9.93
N SER A 154 -8.99 -12.27 -11.13
CA SER A 154 -8.24 -13.37 -11.76
C SER A 154 -6.83 -13.52 -11.18
N ILE A 155 -6.20 -12.43 -10.76
CA ILE A 155 -4.85 -12.44 -10.15
C ILE A 155 -4.89 -13.05 -8.73
N THR A 156 -5.99 -12.85 -8.01
CA THR A 156 -6.14 -13.31 -6.61
C THR A 156 -6.70 -14.73 -6.47
N LYS A 157 -7.00 -15.40 -7.57
CA LYS A 157 -7.39 -16.82 -7.51
C LYS A 157 -6.16 -17.71 -7.34
N PRO A 158 -6.13 -18.58 -6.31
CA PRO A 158 -5.06 -19.56 -6.12
C PRO A 158 -4.99 -20.56 -7.28
#